data_c43577853800a33332b2de24c198cd6a
#
_entry.id   c43577853800a33332b2de24c198cd6a
#
_cell.length_a   1.000
_cell.length_b   1.000
_cell.length_c   1.000
_cell.angle_alpha   90.00
_cell.angle_beta   90.00
_cell.angle_gamma   90.00
#
_symmetry.space_group_name_H-M   'P 1'
#
loop_
_entity.id
_entity.type
_entity.pdbx_description
1 polymer ?
#
loop_
_entity_poly.entity_id
_entity_poly.type
_entity_poly.pdbx_seq_one_letter_code
_entity_poly.pdbx_strand_id
1 'polypeptide(L)'
;VSDAVPVKKFMEMGYDRLVVVLTKPRGYQPNPNNVMMSKKLYSKYPDFVDTLITRHLRYKDNLDYVNKLEEEGKILVVRPTEKVKISRTDKNLEHIWTMYQLGRKDCTDKLDSIKEWLEIN
;
A
#
# COMPACT_ATOMS: atom_id res chain seq x y z
N VAL A 1 -3.66 -11.67 3.92
CA VAL A 1 -3.82 -11.70 2.46
C VAL A 1 -5.07 -10.95 1.99
N SER A 2 -6.13 -10.96 2.79
CA SER A 2 -7.41 -10.30 2.48
C SER A 2 -7.39 -8.78 2.66
N ASP A 3 -6.56 -8.27 3.55
CA ASP A 3 -6.37 -6.83 3.80
C ASP A 3 -4.88 -6.47 3.71
N ALA A 4 -4.52 -5.73 2.67
CA ALA A 4 -3.13 -5.33 2.41
C ALA A 4 -2.76 -4.02 3.11
N VAL A 5 -3.75 -3.22 3.54
CA VAL A 5 -3.55 -1.94 4.22
C VAL A 5 -4.56 -1.84 5.37
N PRO A 6 -4.27 -2.45 6.54
CA PRO A 6 -5.25 -2.66 7.61
C PRO A 6 -5.45 -1.42 8.51
N VAL A 7 -5.53 -0.22 7.94
CA VAL A 7 -5.66 1.05 8.67
C VAL A 7 -6.95 1.09 9.50
N LYS A 8 -8.07 0.64 8.92
CA LYS A 8 -9.37 0.59 9.63
C LYS A 8 -9.26 -0.21 10.92
N LYS A 9 -8.60 -1.36 10.86
CA LYS A 9 -8.44 -2.25 12.01
C LYS A 9 -7.63 -1.59 13.14
N PHE A 10 -6.54 -0.92 12.79
CA PHE A 10 -5.74 -0.21 13.79
C PHE A 10 -6.50 0.95 14.43
N MET A 11 -7.30 1.68 13.66
CA MET A 11 -8.15 2.74 14.20
C MET A 11 -9.24 2.19 15.12
N GLU A 12 -9.86 1.06 14.78
CA GLU A 12 -10.82 0.35 15.66
C GLU A 12 -10.18 -0.11 16.97
N MET A 13 -8.89 -0.43 16.96
CA MET A 13 -8.11 -0.79 18.16
C MET A 13 -7.75 0.41 19.05
N GLY A 14 -8.10 1.63 18.63
CA GLY A 14 -7.88 2.85 19.41
C GLY A 14 -6.56 3.58 19.10
N TYR A 15 -5.82 3.17 18.07
CA TYR A 15 -4.64 3.91 17.64
C TYR A 15 -5.06 5.15 16.85
N ASP A 16 -4.70 6.31 17.30
CA ASP A 16 -5.05 7.62 16.72
C ASP A 16 -3.89 8.29 15.96
N ARG A 17 -2.66 7.83 16.17
CA ARG A 17 -1.46 8.34 15.50
C ARG A 17 -0.81 7.27 14.65
N LEU A 18 -1.31 7.13 13.43
CA LEU A 18 -0.82 6.14 12.49
C LEU A 18 0.11 6.78 11.46
N VAL A 19 1.23 6.12 11.22
CA VAL A 19 2.08 6.37 10.05
C VAL A 19 1.89 5.19 9.10
N VAL A 20 1.41 5.47 7.90
CA VAL A 20 1.14 4.47 6.87
C VAL A 20 2.23 4.54 5.81
N VAL A 21 2.95 3.44 5.60
CA VAL A 21 3.96 3.33 4.56
C VAL A 21 3.40 2.57 3.38
N LEU A 22 3.30 3.22 2.24
CA LEU A 22 2.82 2.63 0.99
C LEU A 22 3.98 2.38 0.02
N THR A 23 3.87 1.33 -0.76
CA THR A 23 4.88 0.95 -1.77
C THR A 23 4.55 1.47 -3.16
N LYS A 24 3.42 2.13 -3.32
CA LYS A 24 2.95 2.69 -4.58
C LYS A 24 2.72 4.19 -4.46
N PRO A 25 3.05 4.95 -5.52
CA PRO A 25 2.84 6.40 -5.53
C PRO A 25 1.35 6.76 -5.52
N ARG A 26 1.06 8.02 -5.25
CA ARG A 26 -0.31 8.55 -5.31
C ARG A 26 -0.88 8.36 -6.73
N GLY A 27 -2.16 8.02 -6.81
CA GLY A 27 -2.84 7.78 -8.09
C GLY A 27 -2.63 6.37 -8.66
N TYR A 28 -1.91 5.49 -7.95
CA TYR A 28 -1.80 4.10 -8.35
C TYR A 28 -3.18 3.43 -8.41
N GLN A 29 -3.46 2.78 -9.54
CA GLN A 29 -4.67 1.97 -9.73
C GLN A 29 -4.29 0.49 -9.73
N PRO A 30 -4.85 -0.32 -8.82
CA PRO A 30 -4.63 -1.77 -8.85
C PRO A 30 -5.23 -2.36 -10.11
N ASN A 31 -4.46 -3.25 -10.75
CA ASN A 31 -4.87 -3.89 -12.00
C ASN A 31 -5.49 -5.26 -11.70
N PRO A 32 -6.67 -5.58 -12.25
CA PRO A 32 -7.34 -6.87 -12.07
C PRO A 32 -6.72 -8.01 -12.89
N ASN A 33 -5.47 -7.90 -13.33
CA ASN A 33 -4.80 -8.90 -14.16
C ASN A 33 -4.88 -10.31 -13.56
N ASN A 34 -5.10 -11.30 -14.43
CA ASN A 34 -5.10 -12.74 -14.14
C ASN A 34 -6.35 -13.29 -13.43
N VAL A 35 -7.46 -12.54 -13.39
CA VAL A 35 -8.74 -13.04 -12.85
C VAL A 35 -9.18 -14.33 -13.54
N MET A 36 -9.10 -14.38 -14.87
CA MET A 36 -9.49 -15.58 -15.64
C MET A 36 -8.60 -16.78 -15.35
N MET A 37 -7.29 -16.57 -15.21
CA MET A 37 -6.34 -17.63 -14.89
C MET A 37 -6.56 -18.16 -13.47
N SER A 38 -6.84 -17.26 -12.51
CA SER A 38 -7.18 -17.64 -11.15
C SER A 38 -8.46 -18.46 -11.07
N LYS A 39 -9.50 -18.10 -11.83
CA LYS A 39 -10.74 -18.89 -11.94
C LYS A 39 -10.48 -20.32 -12.43
N LYS A 40 -9.61 -20.48 -13.42
CA LYS A 40 -9.30 -21.79 -13.99
C LYS A 40 -8.42 -22.64 -13.05
N LEU A 41 -7.40 -22.05 -12.45
CA LEU A 41 -6.43 -22.74 -11.58
C LEU A 41 -7.04 -23.18 -10.24
N TYR A 42 -7.90 -22.34 -9.67
CA TYR A 42 -8.46 -22.53 -8.32
C TYR A 42 -9.96 -22.81 -8.32
N SER A 43 -10.48 -23.39 -9.41
CA SER A 43 -11.91 -23.69 -9.56
C SER A 43 -12.48 -24.59 -8.47
N LYS A 44 -11.64 -25.39 -7.79
CA LYS A 44 -12.04 -26.23 -6.66
C LYS A 44 -12.25 -25.45 -5.35
N TYR A 45 -11.85 -24.17 -5.30
CA TYR A 45 -11.92 -23.33 -4.11
C TYR A 45 -12.66 -22.01 -4.43
N PRO A 46 -13.99 -22.05 -4.56
CA PRO A 46 -14.78 -20.91 -5.02
C PRO A 46 -14.62 -19.65 -4.16
N ASP A 47 -14.57 -19.82 -2.83
CA ASP A 47 -14.39 -18.68 -1.91
C ASP A 47 -13.01 -18.03 -2.04
N PHE A 48 -11.99 -18.83 -2.31
CA PHE A 48 -10.64 -18.31 -2.59
C PHE A 48 -10.58 -17.55 -3.92
N VAL A 49 -11.24 -18.07 -4.95
CA VAL A 49 -11.37 -17.41 -6.26
C VAL A 49 -12.08 -16.07 -6.11
N ASP A 50 -13.20 -16.03 -5.39
CA ASP A 50 -13.92 -14.79 -5.12
C ASP A 50 -13.06 -13.77 -4.38
N THR A 51 -12.31 -14.21 -3.38
CA THR A 51 -11.35 -13.38 -2.65
C THR A 51 -10.27 -12.81 -3.58
N LEU A 52 -9.75 -13.59 -4.52
CA LEU A 52 -8.76 -13.12 -5.50
C LEU A 52 -9.35 -12.12 -6.49
N ILE A 53 -10.57 -12.37 -6.96
CA ILE A 53 -11.28 -11.49 -7.91
C ILE A 53 -11.57 -10.13 -7.28
N THR A 54 -12.04 -10.10 -6.05
CA THR A 54 -12.42 -8.87 -5.35
C THR A 54 -11.25 -8.17 -4.67
N ARG A 55 -10.08 -8.80 -4.61
CA ARG A 55 -8.89 -8.26 -3.93
C ARG A 55 -8.49 -6.86 -4.44
N HIS A 56 -8.52 -6.65 -5.74
CA HIS A 56 -8.15 -5.36 -6.32
C HIS A 56 -9.14 -4.25 -5.96
N LEU A 57 -10.43 -4.58 -5.86
CA LEU A 57 -11.47 -3.64 -5.43
C LEU A 57 -11.27 -3.25 -3.96
N ARG A 58 -11.05 -4.23 -3.09
CA ARG A 58 -10.76 -3.96 -1.67
C ARG A 58 -9.47 -3.16 -1.47
N TYR A 59 -8.44 -3.46 -2.24
CA TYR A 59 -7.20 -2.70 -2.19
C TYR A 59 -7.40 -1.25 -2.64
N LYS A 60 -8.18 -1.04 -3.70
CA LYS A 60 -8.57 0.29 -4.15
C LYS A 60 -9.34 1.05 -3.07
N ASP A 61 -10.36 0.41 -2.49
CA ASP A 61 -11.16 1.00 -1.41
C ASP A 61 -10.29 1.39 -0.20
N ASN A 62 -9.34 0.54 0.16
CA ASN A 62 -8.38 0.83 1.23
C ASN A 62 -7.46 2.01 0.89
N LEU A 63 -6.98 2.11 -0.35
CA LEU A 63 -6.19 3.26 -0.80
C LEU A 63 -7.01 4.55 -0.79
N ASP A 64 -8.24 4.52 -1.26
CA ASP A 64 -9.15 5.68 -1.24
C ASP A 64 -9.43 6.12 0.20
N TYR A 65 -9.64 5.18 1.10
CA TYR A 65 -9.80 5.45 2.53
C TYR A 65 -8.55 6.08 3.16
N VAL A 66 -7.36 5.55 2.86
CA VAL A 66 -6.08 6.11 3.31
C VAL A 66 -5.89 7.53 2.79
N ASN A 67 -6.17 7.77 1.51
CA ASN A 67 -6.06 9.10 0.91
C ASN A 67 -7.01 10.10 1.59
N LYS A 68 -8.25 9.68 1.88
CA LYS A 68 -9.21 10.50 2.61
C LYS A 68 -8.72 10.86 4.00
N LEU A 69 -8.22 9.89 4.76
CA LEU A 69 -7.69 10.13 6.12
C LEU A 69 -6.45 11.04 6.10
N GLU A 70 -5.60 10.89 5.09
CA GLU A 70 -4.44 11.77 4.90
C GLU A 70 -4.88 13.23 4.64
N GLU A 71 -5.86 13.44 3.77
CA GLU A 71 -6.41 14.76 3.46
C GLU A 71 -7.11 15.40 4.67
N GLU A 72 -7.74 14.60 5.51
CA GLU A 72 -8.35 15.04 6.77
C GLU A 72 -7.32 15.26 7.91
N GLY A 73 -6.04 14.95 7.68
CA GLY A 73 -4.97 15.08 8.68
C GLY A 73 -5.05 14.07 9.82
N LYS A 74 -5.73 12.95 9.64
CA LYS A 74 -5.90 11.90 10.66
C LYS A 74 -4.79 10.86 10.70
N ILE A 75 -4.03 10.74 9.62
CA ILE A 75 -2.88 9.86 9.48
C ILE A 75 -1.76 10.55 8.72
N LEU A 76 -0.53 10.11 8.95
CA LEU A 76 0.62 10.50 8.15
C LEU A 76 0.93 9.38 7.16
N VAL A 77 1.13 9.72 5.88
CA VAL A 77 1.43 8.74 4.85
C VAL A 77 2.81 8.99 4.24
N VAL A 78 3.62 7.93 4.21
CA VAL A 78 4.89 7.90 3.48
C VAL A 78 4.68 7.03 2.24
N ARG A 79 4.91 7.60 1.07
CA ARG A 79 4.75 6.89 -0.22
C ARG A 79 5.84 7.33 -1.20
N PRO A 80 6.14 6.51 -2.22
CA PRO A 80 7.06 6.90 -3.27
C PRO A 80 6.60 8.17 -3.96
N THR A 81 7.50 9.14 -4.11
CA THR A 81 7.25 10.39 -4.85
C THR A 81 7.30 10.18 -6.36
N GLU A 82 7.96 9.11 -6.80
CA GLU A 82 8.14 8.76 -8.20
C GLU A 82 7.68 7.32 -8.48
N LYS A 83 7.29 7.09 -9.73
CA LYS A 83 6.93 5.74 -10.20
C LYS A 83 8.18 5.01 -10.67
N VAL A 84 8.57 3.96 -9.96
CA VAL A 84 9.64 3.05 -10.37
C VAL A 84 9.06 1.82 -11.06
N LYS A 85 9.60 1.46 -12.23
CA LYS A 85 9.23 0.23 -12.94
C LYS A 85 9.90 -0.96 -12.25
N ILE A 86 9.20 -1.54 -11.31
CA ILE A 86 9.64 -2.75 -10.62
C ILE A 86 8.46 -3.71 -10.46
N SER A 87 8.67 -4.99 -10.77
CA SER A 87 7.68 -6.05 -10.56
C SER A 87 7.96 -6.85 -9.29
N ARG A 88 6.99 -7.68 -8.87
CA ARG A 88 7.17 -8.54 -7.69
C ARG A 88 8.32 -9.54 -7.81
N THR A 89 8.61 -9.95 -9.04
CA THR A 89 9.61 -10.95 -9.37
C THR A 89 10.83 -10.35 -10.06
N ASP A 90 10.97 -9.04 -9.99
CA ASP A 90 12.10 -8.33 -10.59
C ASP A 90 13.40 -8.75 -9.90
N LYS A 91 14.36 -9.19 -10.70
CA LYS A 91 15.70 -9.60 -10.24
C LYS A 91 16.78 -8.61 -10.68
N ASN A 92 16.39 -7.54 -11.34
CA ASN A 92 17.34 -6.51 -11.76
C ASN A 92 17.79 -5.70 -10.55
N LEU A 93 19.06 -5.81 -10.20
CA LEU A 93 19.65 -5.13 -9.04
C LEU A 93 19.59 -3.61 -9.15
N GLU A 94 19.68 -3.06 -10.35
CA GLU A 94 19.54 -1.61 -10.57
C GLU A 94 18.14 -1.11 -10.20
N HIS A 95 17.09 -1.83 -10.63
CA HIS A 95 15.71 -1.48 -10.29
C HIS A 95 15.47 -1.57 -8.78
N ILE A 96 15.96 -2.64 -8.15
CA ILE A 96 15.85 -2.84 -6.70
C ILE A 96 16.59 -1.73 -5.95
N TRP A 97 17.81 -1.42 -6.37
CA TRP A 97 18.61 -0.36 -5.77
C TRP A 97 17.97 1.02 -5.91
N THR A 98 17.45 1.33 -7.09
CA THR A 98 16.73 2.59 -7.36
C THR A 98 15.51 2.73 -6.44
N MET A 99 14.72 1.66 -6.28
CA MET A 99 13.57 1.67 -5.38
C MET A 99 13.98 1.84 -3.92
N TYR A 100 15.06 1.19 -3.49
CA TYR A 100 15.61 1.34 -2.16
C TYR A 100 16.07 2.79 -1.88
N GLN A 101 16.81 3.39 -2.79
CA GLN A 101 17.28 4.78 -2.65
C GLN A 101 16.11 5.77 -2.61
N LEU A 102 15.10 5.57 -3.46
CA LEU A 102 13.89 6.38 -3.45
C LEU A 102 13.17 6.28 -2.09
N GLY A 103 12.98 5.08 -1.57
CA GLY A 103 12.35 4.87 -0.26
C GLY A 103 13.12 5.54 0.87
N ARG A 104 14.44 5.44 0.87
CA ARG A 104 15.29 6.15 1.85
C ARG A 104 15.15 7.66 1.76
N LYS A 105 15.24 8.20 0.54
CA LYS A 105 15.08 9.64 0.30
C LYS A 105 13.73 10.15 0.78
N ASP A 106 12.65 9.52 0.32
CA ASP A 106 11.29 9.94 0.64
C ASP A 106 10.99 9.88 2.15
N CYS A 107 11.50 8.85 2.82
CA CYS A 107 11.37 8.74 4.27
C CYS A 107 12.22 9.78 5.00
N THR A 108 13.45 10.04 4.54
CA THR A 108 14.33 11.05 5.13
C THR A 108 13.74 12.46 4.98
N ASP A 109 13.19 12.78 3.82
CA ASP A 109 12.54 14.07 3.57
C ASP A 109 11.31 14.31 4.47
N LYS A 110 10.67 13.24 4.94
CA LYS A 110 9.53 13.29 5.87
C LYS A 110 9.88 13.01 7.33
N LEU A 111 11.15 12.80 7.65
CA LEU A 111 11.56 12.35 8.98
C LEU A 111 11.12 13.29 10.11
N ASP A 112 11.29 14.59 9.90
CA ASP A 112 10.90 15.60 10.90
C ASP A 112 9.38 15.61 11.10
N SER A 113 8.61 15.53 10.02
CA SER A 113 7.14 15.41 10.07
C SER A 113 6.70 14.13 10.79
N ILE A 114 7.41 13.02 10.59
CA ILE A 114 7.11 11.75 11.28
C ILE A 114 7.38 11.88 12.78
N LYS A 115 8.51 12.47 13.18
CA LYS A 115 8.86 12.68 14.58
C LYS A 115 7.85 13.59 15.27
N GLU A 116 7.49 14.70 14.63
CA GLU A 116 6.49 15.62 15.12
C GLU A 116 5.12 14.96 15.29
N TRP A 117 4.69 14.19 14.28
CA TRP A 117 3.44 13.43 14.29
C TRP A 117 3.38 12.43 15.45
N LEU A 118 4.48 11.73 15.71
CA LEU A 118 4.59 10.75 16.78
C LEU A 118 5.00 11.37 18.13
N GLU A 119 5.24 12.68 18.20
CA GLU A 119 5.77 13.38 19.39
C GLU A 119 7.07 12.77 19.93
N ILE A 120 7.95 12.37 19.03
CA ILE A 120 9.27 11.83 19.34
C ILE A 120 10.28 12.97 19.22
N ASN A 121 10.93 13.28 20.31
CA ASN A 121 12.01 14.28 20.36
C ASN A 121 13.34 13.73 19.88
#